data_19b5e3c118ff5a5630b531e81461cdf3
#
_entry.id   19b5e3c118ff5a5630b531e81461cdf3
#
_cell.length_a   1.000
_cell.length_b   1.000
_cell.length_c   1.000
_cell.angle_alpha   90.00
_cell.angle_beta   90.00
_cell.angle_gamma   90.00
#
_symmetry.space_group_name_H-M   'P 1'
#
loop_
_entity.id
_entity.type
_entity.pdbx_description
1 polymer ?
#
loop_
_entity_poly.entity_id
_entity_poly.type
_entity_poly.pdbx_seq_one_letter_code
_entity_poly.pdbx_strand_id
1 'polypeptide(L)'
;MTHSSALTAVATSLALALLVFVILWLHPLLWPRSVAAKIGRIAKVRRQWHPRSPEDFPQCSVWIPPAPAGLVEVVPWKATRSPRGAKKRLSSESVACPNAQCMYFGCTVETIHAMVSCGVRGKTDKIRRWKCQACGSSVSERKYTPLYHLKTPPSRICLVMSLLANGLDPSAAARVFRHDHRTISCWLSRGGRHASALHDLFFRRLCCSFLQLDELVANIRGDEQRTFVWTAIDAVTKIMPHFHVGRRFITDAFAFVHALKARLAPGHIPIFSSDGLRHYFSALTAHFGFWREPAPGKRKPTWHIDPHLLFGMLYKIKVGRKLKDLYSRIRCGTRKRWRERTMALGFSGQVQTAFVERANLTLRELIAPLARRTWSIARSQESLLATLHWGLCCYHFIRPHHSLRRSPAHARTPAMAAQLTDHIWSVEEVMRYKIRFA
;
A
#
# COMPACT_ATOMS: atom_id res chain seq x y z
N MET A 1 -18.20 47.77 38.68
CA MET A 1 -18.26 47.17 37.29
C MET A 1 -17.53 45.83 37.22
N THR A 2 -17.74 44.89 38.15
CA THR A 2 -16.99 43.61 38.24
C THR A 2 -17.83 42.34 38.31
N HIS A 3 -19.17 42.45 38.38
CA HIS A 3 -20.03 41.27 38.45
C HIS A 3 -20.53 40.77 37.05
N SER A 4 -20.51 41.62 36.01
CA SER A 4 -21.02 41.24 34.69
C SER A 4 -20.06 40.39 33.89
N SER A 5 -18.73 40.56 34.08
CA SER A 5 -17.71 39.82 33.34
C SER A 5 -17.52 38.36 33.84
N ALA A 6 -17.80 38.13 35.11
CA ALA A 6 -17.73 36.77 35.70
C ALA A 6 -18.90 35.87 35.25
N LEU A 7 -20.10 36.45 35.13
CA LEU A 7 -21.29 35.73 34.65
C LEU A 7 -21.21 35.37 33.19
N THR A 8 -20.62 36.21 32.34
CA THR A 8 -20.40 35.90 30.91
C THR A 8 -19.34 34.83 30.73
N ALA A 9 -18.27 34.82 31.52
CA ALA A 9 -17.23 33.76 31.45
C ALA A 9 -17.76 32.39 31.90
N VAL A 10 -18.63 32.36 32.93
CA VAL A 10 -19.27 31.10 33.39
C VAL A 10 -20.26 30.60 32.35
N ALA A 11 -21.06 31.49 31.75
CA ALA A 11 -22.03 31.11 30.70
C ALA A 11 -21.34 30.57 29.42
N THR A 12 -20.22 31.16 29.00
CA THR A 12 -19.45 30.66 27.87
C THR A 12 -18.78 29.33 28.16
N SER A 13 -18.26 29.11 29.38
CA SER A 13 -17.68 27.83 29.79
C SER A 13 -18.72 26.71 29.87
N LEU A 14 -19.94 27.00 30.35
CA LEU A 14 -21.06 26.06 30.37
C LEU A 14 -21.57 25.71 28.95
N ALA A 15 -21.65 26.71 28.06
CA ALA A 15 -21.99 26.49 26.65
C ALA A 15 -20.96 25.63 25.92
N LEU A 16 -19.66 25.86 26.15
CA LEU A 16 -18.60 25.03 25.59
C LEU A 16 -18.63 23.60 26.14
N ALA A 17 -18.88 23.43 27.43
CA ALA A 17 -18.99 22.11 28.05
C ALA A 17 -20.21 21.34 27.53
N LEU A 18 -21.37 22.02 27.34
CA LEU A 18 -22.55 21.45 26.71
C LEU A 18 -22.31 21.06 25.26
N LEU A 19 -21.61 21.89 24.48
CA LEU A 19 -21.26 21.61 23.10
C LEU A 19 -20.33 20.37 22.99
N VAL A 20 -19.32 20.28 23.85
CA VAL A 20 -18.44 19.13 23.93
C VAL A 20 -19.23 17.87 24.40
N PHE A 21 -20.15 18.01 25.33
CA PHE A 21 -21.00 16.90 25.78
C PHE A 21 -21.93 16.41 24.67
N VAL A 22 -22.52 17.32 23.90
CA VAL A 22 -23.39 17.01 22.75
C VAL A 22 -22.56 16.35 21.62
N ILE A 23 -21.35 16.84 21.34
CA ILE A 23 -20.44 16.24 20.35
C ILE A 23 -20.01 14.84 20.82
N LEU A 24 -19.67 14.66 22.10
CA LEU A 24 -19.32 13.35 22.66
C LEU A 24 -20.51 12.39 22.75
N TRP A 25 -21.71 12.90 22.90
CA TRP A 25 -22.94 12.09 22.94
C TRP A 25 -23.45 11.71 21.54
N LEU A 26 -23.31 12.59 20.56
CA LEU A 26 -23.65 12.32 19.15
C LEU A 26 -22.56 11.53 18.41
N HIS A 27 -21.30 11.61 18.84
CA HIS A 27 -20.19 10.91 18.23
C HIS A 27 -20.36 9.37 18.17
N PRO A 28 -20.89 8.67 19.20
CA PRO A 28 -21.19 7.24 19.11
C PRO A 28 -22.34 6.88 18.18
N LEU A 29 -23.26 7.83 17.92
CA LEU A 29 -24.40 7.61 17.02
C LEU A 29 -24.04 7.80 15.54
N LEU A 30 -23.12 8.67 15.24
CA LEU A 30 -22.72 8.99 13.85
C LEU A 30 -21.57 8.10 13.34
N TRP A 31 -20.64 7.73 14.22
CA TRP A 31 -19.43 7.00 13.84
C TRP A 31 -19.65 5.49 13.63
N PRO A 32 -20.34 4.74 14.48
CA PRO A 32 -20.51 3.31 14.30
C PRO A 32 -21.36 2.93 13.09
N ARG A 33 -22.38 3.74 12.76
CA ARG A 33 -23.26 3.46 11.62
C ARG A 33 -22.56 3.63 10.26
N SER A 34 -21.72 4.64 10.10
CA SER A 34 -21.00 4.89 8.86
C SER A 34 -19.86 3.88 8.64
N VAL A 35 -19.15 3.50 9.70
CA VAL A 35 -18.08 2.49 9.65
C VAL A 35 -18.66 1.10 9.52
N ALA A 36 -19.71 0.76 10.30
CA ALA A 36 -20.41 -0.51 10.19
C ALA A 36 -21.09 -0.68 8.80
N ALA A 37 -21.66 0.38 8.22
CA ALA A 37 -22.24 0.34 6.88
C ALA A 37 -21.17 0.18 5.78
N LYS A 38 -19.98 0.78 5.94
CA LYS A 38 -18.83 0.56 5.04
C LYS A 38 -18.25 -0.85 5.20
N ILE A 39 -18.12 -1.32 6.45
CA ILE A 39 -17.69 -2.70 6.76
C ILE A 39 -18.72 -3.71 6.26
N GLY A 40 -20.00 -3.45 6.41
CA GLY A 40 -21.09 -4.30 5.90
C GLY A 40 -21.13 -4.37 4.37
N ARG A 41 -20.82 -3.29 3.65
CA ARG A 41 -20.64 -3.31 2.18
C ARG A 41 -19.39 -4.10 1.77
N ILE A 42 -18.29 -3.94 2.46
CA ILE A 42 -17.06 -4.72 2.25
C ILE A 42 -17.30 -6.20 2.58
N ALA A 43 -18.08 -6.53 3.61
CA ALA A 43 -18.43 -7.91 3.97
C ALA A 43 -19.39 -8.56 2.95
N LYS A 44 -20.33 -7.80 2.34
CA LYS A 44 -21.18 -8.32 1.26
C LYS A 44 -20.40 -8.65 0.00
N VAL A 45 -19.40 -7.84 -0.36
CA VAL A 45 -18.48 -8.15 -1.47
C VAL A 45 -17.59 -9.36 -1.16
N ARG A 46 -17.25 -9.59 0.13
CA ARG A 46 -16.41 -10.73 0.56
C ARG A 46 -17.13 -12.10 0.58
N ARG A 47 -18.45 -12.17 0.68
CA ARG A 47 -19.18 -13.46 0.72
C ARG A 47 -19.16 -14.24 -0.59
N GLN A 48 -18.73 -13.65 -1.69
CA GLN A 48 -18.65 -14.29 -3.01
C GLN A 48 -17.24 -14.73 -3.41
N TRP A 49 -16.26 -14.65 -2.50
CA TRP A 49 -14.86 -14.96 -2.79
C TRP A 49 -14.43 -16.28 -2.14
N HIS A 50 -14.22 -17.33 -2.95
CA HIS A 50 -13.58 -18.56 -2.51
C HIS A 50 -12.06 -18.40 -2.46
N PRO A 51 -11.36 -19.00 -1.45
CA PRO A 51 -9.90 -18.97 -1.40
C PRO A 51 -9.33 -19.74 -2.60
N ARG A 52 -8.49 -19.09 -3.36
CA ARG A 52 -7.70 -19.72 -4.42
C ARG A 52 -6.51 -20.46 -3.85
N SER A 53 -6.09 -21.56 -4.51
CA SER A 53 -4.91 -22.31 -4.16
C SER A 53 -3.62 -21.49 -4.42
N PRO A 54 -2.45 -21.87 -3.85
CA PRO A 54 -1.17 -21.23 -4.14
C PRO A 54 -0.77 -21.23 -5.63
N GLU A 55 -1.40 -22.09 -6.44
CA GLU A 55 -1.18 -22.20 -7.89
C GLU A 55 -1.82 -21.07 -8.70
N ASP A 56 -2.71 -20.30 -8.08
CA ASP A 56 -3.40 -19.14 -8.69
C ASP A 56 -2.61 -17.82 -8.65
N PHE A 57 -1.31 -17.85 -8.33
CA PHE A 57 -0.47 -16.66 -8.48
C PHE A 57 -0.25 -16.39 -9.97
N PRO A 58 -0.56 -15.19 -10.46
CA PRO A 58 -0.32 -14.88 -11.87
C PRO A 58 1.18 -14.91 -12.13
N GLN A 59 1.64 -16.02 -12.70
CA GLN A 59 2.90 -16.00 -13.44
C GLN A 59 2.70 -14.99 -14.57
N CYS A 60 3.39 -13.88 -14.49
CA CYS A 60 3.49 -12.84 -15.52
C CYS A 60 2.18 -12.36 -16.17
N SER A 61 1.79 -11.15 -15.79
CA SER A 61 1.19 -10.20 -16.71
C SER A 61 -0.24 -10.41 -17.20
N VAL A 62 -1.25 -10.59 -16.45
CA VAL A 62 -2.57 -9.97 -16.70
C VAL A 62 -3.52 -10.27 -15.56
N TRP A 63 -3.81 -9.28 -14.74
CA TRP A 63 -4.97 -9.37 -13.87
C TRP A 63 -6.23 -9.41 -14.76
N ILE A 64 -6.97 -10.50 -14.69
CA ILE A 64 -8.31 -10.62 -15.27
C ILE A 64 -9.27 -10.22 -14.15
N PRO A 65 -10.10 -9.17 -14.31
CA PRO A 65 -11.17 -8.92 -13.37
C PRO A 65 -12.04 -10.18 -13.26
N PRO A 66 -12.61 -10.50 -12.08
CA PRO A 66 -13.57 -11.58 -11.97
C PRO A 66 -14.66 -11.36 -13.01
N ALA A 67 -15.00 -12.41 -13.74
CA ALA A 67 -16.10 -12.36 -14.68
C ALA A 67 -17.36 -11.85 -13.95
N PRO A 68 -18.14 -10.96 -14.55
CA PRO A 68 -19.44 -10.60 -13.99
C PRO A 68 -20.24 -11.88 -13.77
N ALA A 69 -20.99 -11.91 -12.68
CA ALA A 69 -21.82 -13.07 -12.31
C ALA A 69 -22.77 -13.44 -13.46
N GLY A 70 -22.46 -14.54 -14.14
CA GLY A 70 -23.09 -15.03 -15.34
C GLY A 70 -22.00 -15.49 -16.30
N LEU A 71 -21.84 -16.81 -16.45
CA LEU A 71 -20.98 -17.39 -17.48
C LEU A 71 -21.59 -16.99 -18.83
N VAL A 72 -21.04 -15.96 -19.46
CA VAL A 72 -21.34 -15.68 -20.87
C VAL A 72 -20.47 -16.63 -21.68
N GLU A 73 -21.11 -17.57 -22.35
CA GLU A 73 -20.42 -18.46 -23.28
C GLU A 73 -19.86 -17.61 -24.44
N VAL A 74 -18.55 -17.45 -24.48
CA VAL A 74 -17.89 -16.65 -25.52
C VAL A 74 -17.51 -17.57 -26.66
N VAL A 75 -18.23 -17.48 -27.78
CA VAL A 75 -17.90 -18.21 -29.01
C VAL A 75 -16.53 -17.81 -29.51
N PRO A 76 -15.60 -18.77 -29.74
CA PRO A 76 -14.26 -18.44 -30.25
C PRO A 76 -14.32 -17.67 -31.56
N TRP A 77 -13.61 -16.54 -31.67
CA TRP A 77 -13.59 -15.70 -32.89
C TRP A 77 -13.19 -16.49 -34.13
N LYS A 78 -12.26 -17.44 -34.01
CA LYS A 78 -11.84 -18.31 -35.11
C LYS A 78 -12.96 -19.24 -35.63
N ALA A 79 -13.93 -19.58 -34.80
CA ALA A 79 -15.07 -20.38 -35.22
C ALA A 79 -16.08 -19.60 -36.07
N THR A 80 -16.06 -18.24 -35.96
CA THR A 80 -16.98 -17.36 -36.71
C THR A 80 -16.40 -16.85 -38.03
N ARG A 81 -15.12 -17.12 -38.35
CA ARG A 81 -14.45 -16.65 -39.57
C ARG A 81 -13.61 -17.72 -40.26
N SER A 82 -13.64 -17.68 -41.58
CA SER A 82 -12.76 -18.48 -42.46
C SER A 82 -11.27 -18.22 -42.16
N PRO A 83 -10.41 -19.24 -42.17
CA PRO A 83 -9.00 -19.15 -41.87
C PRO A 83 -8.15 -18.47 -42.95
N ARG A 84 -8.72 -17.68 -43.84
CA ARG A 84 -8.01 -16.97 -44.90
C ARG A 84 -7.21 -15.79 -44.29
N GLY A 85 -5.89 -15.83 -44.37
CA GLY A 85 -5.01 -14.73 -43.96
C GLY A 85 -3.55 -15.16 -43.80
N ALA A 86 -2.63 -14.21 -43.95
CA ALA A 86 -1.19 -14.42 -43.72
C ALA A 86 -0.93 -14.91 -42.30
N LYS A 87 0.10 -15.78 -42.13
CA LYS A 87 0.55 -16.24 -40.80
C LYS A 87 0.76 -15.04 -39.87
N LYS A 88 0.27 -15.14 -38.62
CA LYS A 88 0.45 -14.12 -37.62
C LYS A 88 1.94 -13.88 -37.37
N ARG A 89 2.41 -12.65 -37.64
CA ARG A 89 3.81 -12.24 -37.38
C ARG A 89 4.11 -11.98 -35.90
N LEU A 90 3.10 -11.68 -35.10
CA LEU A 90 3.21 -11.38 -33.67
C LEU A 90 2.12 -12.15 -32.94
N SER A 91 2.51 -12.80 -31.83
CA SER A 91 1.55 -13.43 -30.92
C SER A 91 0.60 -12.38 -30.35
N SER A 92 -0.64 -12.75 -30.19
CA SER A 92 -1.66 -11.97 -29.48
C SER A 92 -2.02 -12.59 -28.13
N GLU A 93 -1.27 -13.57 -27.67
CA GLU A 93 -1.38 -14.13 -26.33
C GLU A 93 -1.26 -13.06 -25.27
N SER A 94 -2.03 -13.15 -24.20
CA SER A 94 -2.13 -12.16 -23.13
C SER A 94 -2.62 -10.76 -23.54
N VAL A 95 -3.05 -10.55 -24.79
CA VAL A 95 -3.61 -9.28 -25.27
C VAL A 95 -5.13 -9.38 -25.29
N ALA A 96 -5.81 -8.48 -24.57
CA ALA A 96 -7.28 -8.49 -24.51
C ALA A 96 -7.89 -7.24 -25.15
N CYS A 97 -9.12 -7.36 -25.62
CA CYS A 97 -9.91 -6.23 -26.10
C CYS A 97 -10.11 -5.20 -24.97
N PRO A 98 -9.84 -3.91 -25.22
CA PRO A 98 -10.00 -2.86 -24.21
C PRO A 98 -11.42 -2.30 -24.10
N ASN A 99 -12.34 -2.68 -24.98
CA ASN A 99 -13.71 -2.17 -25.01
C ASN A 99 -14.62 -3.01 -24.11
N ALA A 100 -15.13 -2.41 -23.03
CA ALA A 100 -16.00 -3.10 -22.07
C ALA A 100 -17.32 -3.62 -22.67
N GLN A 101 -17.77 -3.03 -23.78
CA GLN A 101 -19.00 -3.45 -24.50
C GLN A 101 -18.74 -4.57 -25.52
N CYS A 102 -17.50 -4.99 -25.72
CA CYS A 102 -17.15 -6.06 -26.65
C CYS A 102 -17.28 -7.42 -25.96
N MET A 103 -17.90 -8.40 -26.64
CA MET A 103 -18.01 -9.76 -26.13
C MET A 103 -16.65 -10.42 -25.82
N TYR A 104 -15.57 -9.95 -26.43
CA TYR A 104 -14.19 -10.41 -26.15
C TYR A 104 -13.45 -9.50 -25.16
N PHE A 105 -14.17 -8.66 -24.40
CA PHE A 105 -13.55 -7.81 -23.38
C PHE A 105 -12.81 -8.65 -22.33
N GLY A 106 -11.57 -8.31 -22.05
CA GLY A 106 -10.77 -9.02 -21.03
C GLY A 106 -10.27 -10.41 -21.44
N CYS A 107 -10.79 -11.01 -22.53
CA CYS A 107 -10.33 -12.31 -22.98
C CYS A 107 -8.90 -12.25 -23.52
N THR A 108 -7.99 -13.04 -22.93
CA THR A 108 -6.56 -13.08 -23.27
C THR A 108 -6.15 -14.32 -24.05
N VAL A 109 -7.05 -15.32 -24.11
CA VAL A 109 -6.78 -16.61 -24.76
C VAL A 109 -6.72 -16.43 -26.28
N GLU A 110 -5.58 -16.72 -26.90
CA GLU A 110 -5.34 -16.49 -28.33
C GLU A 110 -6.28 -17.27 -29.24
N THR A 111 -6.77 -18.40 -28.80
CA THR A 111 -7.73 -19.24 -29.56
C THR A 111 -9.14 -18.67 -29.55
N ILE A 112 -9.51 -17.86 -28.57
CA ILE A 112 -10.86 -17.37 -28.34
C ILE A 112 -11.02 -15.92 -28.80
N HIS A 113 -10.09 -15.01 -28.43
CA HIS A 113 -10.24 -13.59 -28.65
C HIS A 113 -10.12 -13.15 -30.11
N ALA A 114 -10.68 -11.97 -30.43
CA ALA A 114 -10.63 -11.37 -31.77
C ALA A 114 -9.44 -10.42 -31.99
N MET A 115 -8.39 -10.49 -31.14
CA MET A 115 -7.24 -9.59 -31.24
C MET A 115 -6.25 -10.06 -32.32
N VAL A 116 -5.89 -9.15 -33.22
CA VAL A 116 -4.90 -9.40 -34.26
C VAL A 116 -3.85 -8.29 -34.25
N SER A 117 -2.62 -8.64 -34.60
CA SER A 117 -1.55 -7.64 -34.78
C SER A 117 -1.92 -6.66 -35.88
N CYS A 118 -1.83 -5.36 -35.61
CA CYS A 118 -1.97 -4.29 -36.59
C CYS A 118 -0.69 -3.51 -36.83
N GLY A 119 0.47 -4.17 -36.63
CA GLY A 119 1.78 -3.65 -36.91
C GLY A 119 2.43 -2.91 -35.75
N VAL A 120 3.41 -2.08 -36.10
CA VAL A 120 4.30 -1.39 -35.17
C VAL A 120 4.24 0.11 -35.46
N ARG A 121 4.21 0.94 -34.40
CA ARG A 121 4.24 2.41 -34.52
C ARG A 121 5.46 2.98 -33.81
N GLY A 122 6.03 4.04 -34.36
CA GLY A 122 7.17 4.79 -33.81
C GLY A 122 8.43 4.64 -34.67
N LYS A 123 9.21 5.73 -34.76
CA LYS A 123 10.49 5.73 -35.49
C LYS A 123 11.60 5.04 -34.68
N THR A 124 11.80 5.48 -33.45
CA THR A 124 12.88 5.00 -32.57
C THR A 124 12.44 3.78 -31.77
N ASP A 125 11.26 3.86 -31.14
CA ASP A 125 10.65 2.77 -30.38
C ASP A 125 9.53 2.13 -31.20
N LYS A 126 9.74 0.91 -31.61
CA LYS A 126 8.77 0.13 -32.38
C LYS A 126 7.70 -0.45 -31.46
N ILE A 127 6.68 0.34 -31.12
CA ILE A 127 5.59 -0.03 -30.23
C ILE A 127 4.60 -0.94 -30.94
N ARG A 128 4.43 -2.16 -30.48
CA ARG A 128 3.49 -3.14 -31.03
C ARG A 128 2.04 -2.70 -30.78
N ARG A 129 1.16 -2.97 -31.75
CA ARG A 129 -0.26 -2.65 -31.67
C ARG A 129 -1.09 -3.84 -32.12
N TRP A 130 -2.23 -3.97 -31.48
CA TRP A 130 -3.25 -4.97 -31.83
C TRP A 130 -4.60 -4.28 -32.01
N LYS A 131 -5.43 -4.85 -32.85
CA LYS A 131 -6.81 -4.40 -33.12
C LYS A 131 -7.76 -5.55 -32.88
N CYS A 132 -8.86 -5.28 -32.22
CA CYS A 132 -9.96 -6.23 -32.10
C CYS A 132 -10.77 -6.23 -33.41
N GLN A 133 -10.88 -7.37 -34.05
CA GLN A 133 -11.63 -7.49 -35.31
C GLN A 133 -13.15 -7.46 -35.09
N ALA A 134 -13.63 -7.79 -33.89
CA ALA A 134 -15.03 -7.75 -33.55
C ALA A 134 -15.57 -6.34 -33.38
N CYS A 135 -14.86 -5.46 -32.62
CA CYS A 135 -15.34 -4.12 -32.30
C CYS A 135 -14.47 -2.97 -32.86
N GLY A 136 -13.37 -3.27 -33.54
CA GLY A 136 -12.46 -2.27 -34.12
C GLY A 136 -11.52 -1.59 -33.13
N SER A 137 -11.68 -1.78 -31.81
CA SER A 137 -10.86 -1.16 -30.78
C SER A 137 -9.41 -1.59 -30.85
N SER A 138 -8.48 -0.64 -30.65
CA SER A 138 -7.04 -0.93 -30.71
C SER A 138 -6.36 -0.78 -29.35
N VAL A 139 -5.33 -1.60 -29.13
CA VAL A 139 -4.51 -1.58 -27.93
C VAL A 139 -3.04 -1.57 -28.31
N SER A 140 -2.21 -0.81 -27.58
CA SER A 140 -0.76 -0.85 -27.72
C SER A 140 -0.13 -1.64 -26.58
N GLU A 141 1.08 -2.15 -26.77
CA GLU A 141 1.80 -2.88 -25.72
C GLU A 141 2.02 -2.06 -24.44
N ARG A 142 2.06 -0.72 -24.55
CA ARG A 142 2.25 0.20 -23.42
C ARG A 142 0.94 0.60 -22.70
N LYS A 143 -0.23 0.27 -23.26
CA LYS A 143 -1.51 0.57 -22.62
C LYS A 143 -1.59 -0.13 -21.26
N TYR A 144 -2.13 0.53 -20.26
CA TYR A 144 -2.20 0.09 -18.86
C TYR A 144 -0.85 0.06 -18.12
N THR A 145 0.16 0.73 -18.67
CA THR A 145 1.47 0.93 -18.03
C THR A 145 1.75 2.43 -17.86
N PRO A 146 2.62 2.85 -16.95
CA PRO A 146 3.04 4.25 -16.82
C PRO A 146 3.74 4.81 -18.08
N LEU A 147 4.23 3.93 -18.96
CA LEU A 147 4.89 4.30 -20.22
C LEU A 147 3.92 4.68 -21.34
N TYR A 148 2.62 4.53 -21.14
CA TYR A 148 1.61 4.83 -22.15
C TYR A 148 1.62 6.30 -22.54
N HIS A 149 1.62 6.61 -23.87
CA HIS A 149 1.73 7.95 -24.45
C HIS A 149 3.03 8.72 -24.12
N LEU A 150 4.04 8.11 -23.53
CA LEU A 150 5.33 8.77 -23.38
C LEU A 150 6.15 8.65 -24.68
N LYS A 151 6.76 9.78 -25.08
CA LYS A 151 7.59 9.86 -26.30
C LYS A 151 9.05 9.46 -26.05
N THR A 152 9.54 9.65 -24.83
CA THR A 152 10.89 9.30 -24.43
C THR A 152 11.06 7.77 -24.41
N PRO A 153 12.21 7.23 -24.88
CA PRO A 153 12.48 5.80 -24.84
C PRO A 153 12.34 5.21 -23.43
N PRO A 154 11.72 4.03 -23.26
CA PRO A 154 11.53 3.38 -21.98
C PRO A 154 12.81 3.19 -21.19
N SER A 155 13.91 2.80 -21.85
CA SER A 155 15.21 2.62 -21.21
C SER A 155 15.68 3.87 -20.48
N ARG A 156 15.53 5.05 -21.10
CA ARG A 156 15.88 6.32 -20.48
C ARG A 156 14.97 6.68 -19.31
N ILE A 157 13.65 6.44 -19.46
CA ILE A 157 12.69 6.65 -18.36
C ILE A 157 13.03 5.72 -17.20
N CYS A 158 13.26 4.44 -17.46
CA CYS A 158 13.59 3.45 -16.43
C CYS A 158 14.89 3.79 -15.70
N LEU A 159 15.91 4.29 -16.42
CA LEU A 159 17.16 4.74 -15.82
C LEU A 159 16.93 5.91 -14.84
N VAL A 160 16.18 6.93 -15.25
CA VAL A 160 15.81 8.05 -14.38
C VAL A 160 15.01 7.56 -13.18
N MET A 161 14.00 6.74 -13.39
CA MET A 161 13.15 6.18 -12.32
C MET A 161 13.96 5.32 -11.34
N SER A 162 14.96 4.60 -11.80
CA SER A 162 15.91 3.86 -10.95
C SER A 162 16.68 4.79 -10.01
N LEU A 163 17.19 5.91 -10.53
CA LEU A 163 17.93 6.88 -9.72
C LEU A 163 17.05 7.62 -8.71
N LEU A 164 15.81 7.95 -9.10
CA LEU A 164 14.82 8.54 -8.18
C LEU A 164 14.50 7.59 -7.02
N ALA A 165 14.46 6.28 -7.26
CA ALA A 165 14.27 5.26 -6.22
C ALA A 165 15.49 5.06 -5.31
N ASN A 166 16.62 5.65 -5.65
CA ASN A 166 17.85 5.68 -4.86
C ASN A 166 18.12 7.06 -4.24
N GLY A 167 17.09 7.87 -4.06
CA GLY A 167 17.18 9.14 -3.35
C GLY A 167 17.61 10.34 -4.20
N LEU A 168 17.77 10.18 -5.54
CA LEU A 168 18.05 11.33 -6.39
C LEU A 168 16.86 12.27 -6.42
N ASP A 169 17.11 13.55 -6.20
CA ASP A 169 16.08 14.59 -6.30
C ASP A 169 15.61 14.78 -7.76
N PRO A 170 14.28 14.97 -8.00
CA PRO A 170 13.76 15.22 -9.32
C PRO A 170 14.39 16.41 -10.05
N SER A 171 14.77 17.47 -9.32
CA SER A 171 15.44 18.65 -9.90
C SER A 171 16.88 18.32 -10.32
N ALA A 172 17.57 17.49 -9.53
CA ALA A 172 18.91 17.00 -9.89
C ALA A 172 18.83 16.07 -11.10
N ALA A 173 17.84 15.16 -11.15
CA ALA A 173 17.59 14.30 -12.30
C ALA A 173 17.32 15.11 -13.57
N ALA A 174 16.52 16.17 -13.48
CA ALA A 174 16.21 17.06 -14.61
C ALA A 174 17.50 17.71 -15.18
N ARG A 175 18.40 18.19 -14.32
CA ARG A 175 19.67 18.77 -14.75
C ARG A 175 20.60 17.73 -15.39
N VAL A 176 20.77 16.56 -14.76
CA VAL A 176 21.69 15.50 -15.23
C VAL A 176 21.24 14.94 -16.57
N PHE A 177 19.93 14.66 -16.71
CA PHE A 177 19.39 14.04 -17.92
C PHE A 177 18.94 15.04 -18.99
N ARG A 178 19.08 16.35 -18.74
CA ARG A 178 18.65 17.43 -19.64
C ARG A 178 17.17 17.29 -20.06
N HIS A 179 16.32 17.03 -19.05
CA HIS A 179 14.88 17.03 -19.20
C HIS A 179 14.26 18.18 -18.40
N ASP A 180 13.12 18.66 -18.85
CA ASP A 180 12.34 19.59 -18.05
C ASP A 180 11.89 18.93 -16.72
N HIS A 181 11.93 19.70 -15.63
CA HIS A 181 11.54 19.23 -14.30
C HIS A 181 10.11 18.67 -14.27
N ARG A 182 9.18 19.30 -15.03
CA ARG A 182 7.79 18.83 -15.11
C ARG A 182 7.71 17.44 -15.75
N THR A 183 8.57 17.16 -16.72
CA THR A 183 8.67 15.85 -17.38
C THR A 183 9.09 14.78 -16.37
N ILE A 184 10.15 15.03 -15.57
CA ILE A 184 10.61 14.10 -14.53
C ILE A 184 9.52 13.90 -13.47
N SER A 185 8.89 14.99 -13.00
CA SER A 185 7.79 14.93 -12.03
C SER A 185 6.58 14.16 -12.58
N CYS A 186 6.27 14.31 -13.86
CA CYS A 186 5.21 13.53 -14.52
C CYS A 186 5.53 12.03 -14.52
N TRP A 187 6.77 11.64 -14.84
CA TRP A 187 7.18 10.22 -14.80
C TRP A 187 7.08 9.67 -13.39
N LEU A 188 7.56 10.41 -12.38
CA LEU A 188 7.48 10.00 -10.99
C LEU A 188 6.01 9.87 -10.52
N SER A 189 5.15 10.83 -10.86
CA SER A 189 3.72 10.76 -10.54
C SER A 189 3.04 9.54 -11.18
N ARG A 190 3.36 9.23 -12.44
CA ARG A 190 2.83 8.05 -13.14
C ARG A 190 3.38 6.75 -12.55
N GLY A 191 4.69 6.69 -12.30
CA GLY A 191 5.34 5.55 -11.65
C GLY A 191 4.81 5.31 -10.24
N GLY A 192 4.62 6.38 -9.45
CA GLY A 192 4.06 6.31 -8.10
C GLY A 192 2.62 5.81 -8.06
N ARG A 193 1.75 6.30 -8.96
CA ARG A 193 0.37 5.77 -9.08
C ARG A 193 0.36 4.30 -9.48
N HIS A 194 1.23 3.92 -10.40
CA HIS A 194 1.38 2.53 -10.81
C HIS A 194 1.89 1.65 -9.67
N ALA A 195 2.88 2.10 -8.93
CA ALA A 195 3.42 1.43 -7.75
C ALA A 195 2.36 1.28 -6.63
N SER A 196 1.49 2.29 -6.43
CA SER A 196 0.33 2.19 -5.54
C SER A 196 -0.61 1.06 -5.97
N ALA A 197 -0.92 0.99 -7.25
CA ALA A 197 -1.80 -0.05 -7.78
C ALA A 197 -1.16 -1.46 -7.71
N LEU A 198 0.16 -1.58 -7.93
CA LEU A 198 0.90 -2.81 -7.68
C LEU A 198 0.84 -3.22 -6.20
N HIS A 199 1.04 -2.26 -5.30
CA HIS A 199 0.91 -2.50 -3.87
C HIS A 199 -0.50 -3.00 -3.52
N ASP A 200 -1.56 -2.39 -4.08
CA ASP A 200 -2.94 -2.83 -3.87
C ASP A 200 -3.24 -4.21 -4.45
N LEU A 201 -2.52 -4.61 -5.48
CA LEU A 201 -2.65 -5.92 -6.10
C LEU A 201 -1.95 -7.02 -5.29
N PHE A 202 -0.68 -6.80 -4.92
CA PHE A 202 0.16 -7.82 -4.30
C PHE A 202 0.02 -7.89 -2.76
N PHE A 203 -0.21 -6.75 -2.10
CA PHE A 203 -0.25 -6.69 -0.63
C PHE A 203 -1.65 -6.96 -0.10
N ARG A 204 -2.12 -8.16 -0.33
CA ARG A 204 -3.43 -8.66 0.13
C ARG A 204 -3.25 -9.96 0.89
N ARG A 205 -4.03 -10.13 1.97
CA ARG A 205 -4.05 -11.37 2.78
C ARG A 205 -2.68 -11.77 3.32
N LEU A 206 -1.92 -10.77 3.77
CA LEU A 206 -0.56 -10.97 4.28
C LEU A 206 -0.57 -11.70 5.63
N CYS A 207 0.33 -12.65 5.79
CA CYS A 207 0.57 -13.36 7.05
C CYS A 207 1.81 -12.79 7.75
N CYS A 208 1.81 -11.49 8.07
CA CYS A 208 2.89 -10.85 8.81
C CYS A 208 3.00 -11.43 10.22
N SER A 209 4.21 -11.74 10.67
CA SER A 209 4.41 -12.39 11.97
C SER A 209 4.61 -11.40 13.10
N PHE A 210 5.44 -10.37 12.87
CA PHE A 210 5.80 -9.38 13.90
C PHE A 210 5.92 -7.99 13.30
N LEU A 211 4.89 -7.17 13.49
CA LEU A 211 4.82 -5.81 12.98
C LEU A 211 5.36 -4.80 14.00
N GLN A 212 6.35 -4.03 13.57
CA GLN A 212 6.87 -2.87 14.30
C GLN A 212 6.32 -1.58 13.68
N LEU A 213 5.84 -0.68 14.51
CA LEU A 213 5.15 0.56 14.11
C LEU A 213 5.97 1.78 14.56
N ASP A 214 6.09 2.79 13.69
CA ASP A 214 6.77 4.06 14.00
C ASP A 214 6.30 5.18 13.05
N GLU A 215 6.67 6.44 13.32
CA GLU A 215 6.40 7.59 12.46
C GLU A 215 7.68 8.27 12.00
N LEU A 216 7.67 8.67 10.72
CA LEU A 216 8.67 9.55 10.13
C LEU A 216 8.12 10.96 9.93
N VAL A 217 8.90 11.97 10.20
CA VAL A 217 8.56 13.34 9.79
C VAL A 217 8.85 13.50 8.30
N ALA A 218 7.88 14.06 7.58
CA ALA A 218 8.03 14.52 6.20
C ALA A 218 7.69 16.00 6.13
N ASN A 219 8.43 16.75 5.31
CA ASN A 219 8.19 18.17 5.10
C ASN A 219 7.55 18.38 3.73
N ILE A 220 6.41 19.06 3.72
CA ILE A 220 5.71 19.49 2.51
C ILE A 220 5.80 21.02 2.44
N ARG A 221 6.08 21.55 1.26
CA ARG A 221 6.22 22.99 1.04
C ARG A 221 4.90 23.72 1.35
N GLY A 222 4.97 24.77 2.16
CA GLY A 222 3.79 25.54 2.55
C GLY A 222 2.90 24.89 3.60
N ASP A 223 3.31 23.74 4.16
CA ASP A 223 2.61 23.11 5.27
C ASP A 223 3.13 23.65 6.60
N GLU A 224 2.34 24.44 7.31
CA GLU A 224 2.68 24.99 8.62
C GLU A 224 2.76 23.92 9.71
N GLN A 225 2.02 22.83 9.55
CA GLN A 225 2.00 21.70 10.46
C GLN A 225 2.88 20.57 9.93
N ARG A 226 3.59 19.90 10.83
CA ARG A 226 4.41 18.73 10.47
C ARG A 226 3.55 17.59 9.94
N THR A 227 3.90 17.12 8.76
CA THR A 227 3.36 15.89 8.19
C THR A 227 4.15 14.68 8.68
N PHE A 228 3.46 13.60 8.97
CA PHE A 228 4.05 12.33 9.40
C PHE A 228 3.73 11.23 8.41
N VAL A 229 4.68 10.33 8.22
CA VAL A 229 4.50 9.07 7.52
C VAL A 229 4.50 7.96 8.56
N TRP A 230 3.33 7.41 8.82
CA TRP A 230 3.13 6.26 9.69
C TRP A 230 3.57 5.01 8.95
N THR A 231 4.41 4.20 9.54
CA THR A 231 5.00 3.02 8.92
C THR A 231 4.80 1.77 9.76
N ALA A 232 4.60 0.64 9.10
CA ALA A 232 4.67 -0.69 9.69
C ALA A 232 5.66 -1.54 8.92
N ILE A 233 6.52 -2.27 9.63
CA ILE A 233 7.40 -3.26 9.01
C ILE A 233 7.22 -4.63 9.67
N ASP A 234 7.13 -5.68 8.89
CA ASP A 234 7.26 -7.04 9.41
C ASP A 234 8.72 -7.37 9.70
N ALA A 235 9.04 -7.61 10.97
CA ALA A 235 10.41 -7.87 11.42
C ALA A 235 11.01 -9.14 10.81
N VAL A 236 10.21 -10.07 10.31
CA VAL A 236 10.65 -11.33 9.68
C VAL A 236 10.96 -11.09 8.20
N THR A 237 9.97 -10.71 7.42
CA THR A 237 10.07 -10.58 5.96
C THR A 237 10.59 -9.24 5.48
N LYS A 238 10.66 -8.23 6.37
CA LYS A 238 11.03 -6.84 6.07
C LYS A 238 10.08 -6.11 5.13
N ILE A 239 8.90 -6.67 4.80
CA ILE A 239 7.90 -5.92 4.05
C ILE A 239 7.28 -4.82 4.91
N MET A 240 6.84 -3.77 4.25
CA MET A 240 6.02 -2.71 4.82
C MET A 240 4.60 -2.86 4.26
N PRO A 241 3.67 -3.52 5.00
CA PRO A 241 2.34 -3.84 4.48
C PRO A 241 1.52 -2.61 4.14
N HIS A 242 1.72 -1.53 4.88
CA HIS A 242 1.02 -0.28 4.70
C HIS A 242 1.82 0.89 5.27
N PHE A 243 1.62 2.06 4.69
CA PHE A 243 2.01 3.35 5.24
C PHE A 243 0.85 4.34 5.12
N HIS A 244 0.81 5.34 6.00
CA HIS A 244 -0.19 6.41 5.96
C HIS A 244 0.48 7.76 6.10
N VAL A 245 0.05 8.74 5.30
CA VAL A 245 0.54 10.11 5.36
C VAL A 245 -0.55 10.99 5.98
N GLY A 246 -0.23 11.59 7.11
CA GLY A 246 -1.18 12.41 7.86
C GLY A 246 -0.51 13.22 8.95
N ARG A 247 -1.28 13.59 9.95
CA ARG A 247 -0.80 14.27 11.16
C ARG A 247 -0.50 13.25 12.26
N ARG A 248 0.01 13.71 13.40
CA ARG A 248 0.25 12.83 14.55
C ARG A 248 -0.97 12.84 15.50
N PHE A 249 -2.17 12.65 14.92
CA PHE A 249 -3.42 12.61 15.65
C PHE A 249 -3.90 11.17 15.80
N ILE A 250 -4.80 10.97 16.77
CA ILE A 250 -5.42 9.68 17.02
C ILE A 250 -6.22 9.18 15.82
N THR A 251 -6.85 10.07 15.07
CA THR A 251 -7.60 9.77 13.84
C THR A 251 -6.72 9.16 12.76
N ASP A 252 -5.49 9.67 12.61
CA ASP A 252 -4.51 9.12 11.65
C ASP A 252 -4.02 7.74 12.09
N ALA A 253 -3.80 7.53 13.39
CA ALA A 253 -3.48 6.21 13.93
C ALA A 253 -4.59 5.19 13.65
N PHE A 254 -5.85 5.58 13.79
CA PHE A 254 -7.01 4.74 13.47
C PHE A 254 -7.08 4.43 11.96
N ALA A 255 -6.92 5.44 11.10
CA ALA A 255 -6.89 5.26 9.65
C ALA A 255 -5.75 4.33 9.22
N PHE A 256 -4.55 4.51 9.80
CA PHE A 256 -3.39 3.69 9.55
C PHE A 256 -3.62 2.23 9.94
N VAL A 257 -4.08 1.96 11.17
CA VAL A 257 -4.31 0.59 11.66
C VAL A 257 -5.47 -0.07 10.92
N HIS A 258 -6.51 0.70 10.56
CA HIS A 258 -7.62 0.20 9.75
C HIS A 258 -7.13 -0.32 8.39
N ALA A 259 -6.38 0.50 7.66
CA ALA A 259 -5.83 0.13 6.37
C ALA A 259 -4.80 -1.01 6.46
N LEU A 260 -3.96 -1.00 7.51
CA LEU A 260 -3.02 -2.08 7.80
C LEU A 260 -3.75 -3.42 8.02
N LYS A 261 -4.79 -3.43 8.85
CA LYS A 261 -5.61 -4.63 9.10
C LYS A 261 -6.25 -5.16 7.80
N ALA A 262 -6.69 -4.28 6.91
CA ALA A 262 -7.27 -4.66 5.63
C ALA A 262 -6.28 -5.38 4.70
N ARG A 263 -4.97 -5.23 4.91
CA ARG A 263 -3.91 -5.95 4.17
C ARG A 263 -3.64 -7.35 4.72
N LEU A 264 -3.95 -7.60 5.98
CA LEU A 264 -3.70 -8.89 6.63
C LEU A 264 -4.72 -9.95 6.19
N ALA A 265 -4.31 -11.21 6.32
CA ALA A 265 -5.22 -12.32 6.10
C ALA A 265 -6.38 -12.27 7.13
N PRO A 266 -7.61 -12.67 6.75
CA PRO A 266 -8.75 -12.71 7.66
C PRO A 266 -8.45 -13.55 8.90
N GLY A 267 -8.72 -13.01 10.09
CA GLY A 267 -8.45 -13.70 11.35
C GLY A 267 -6.98 -13.72 11.80
N HIS A 268 -6.05 -13.28 10.95
CA HIS A 268 -4.64 -13.23 11.30
C HIS A 268 -4.32 -12.03 12.18
N ILE A 269 -3.68 -12.27 13.34
CA ILE A 269 -3.26 -11.23 14.28
C ILE A 269 -1.75 -11.35 14.49
N PRO A 270 -0.95 -10.41 13.95
CA PRO A 270 0.49 -10.34 14.20
C PRO A 270 0.81 -9.97 15.65
N ILE A 271 2.06 -10.18 16.05
CA ILE A 271 2.61 -9.49 17.22
C ILE A 271 2.86 -8.03 16.83
N PHE A 272 2.59 -7.08 17.72
CA PHE A 272 2.84 -5.67 17.47
C PHE A 272 3.83 -5.09 18.49
N SER A 273 4.76 -4.24 18.03
CA SER A 273 5.53 -3.36 18.91
C SER A 273 5.58 -1.95 18.35
N SER A 274 5.66 -0.96 19.23
CA SER A 274 5.86 0.45 18.87
C SER A 274 6.69 1.18 19.92
N ASP A 275 7.01 2.43 19.63
CA ASP A 275 7.46 3.37 20.65
C ASP A 275 6.33 3.74 21.64
N GLY A 276 6.60 4.69 22.54
CA GLY A 276 5.68 5.10 23.60
C GLY A 276 4.44 5.90 23.14
N LEU A 277 4.14 6.01 21.84
CA LEU A 277 2.97 6.75 21.36
C LEU A 277 1.66 6.03 21.70
N ARG A 278 0.84 6.65 22.56
CA ARG A 278 -0.41 6.07 23.07
C ARG A 278 -1.46 5.78 21.98
N HIS A 279 -1.42 6.50 20.86
CA HIS A 279 -2.38 6.35 19.77
C HIS A 279 -2.40 4.94 19.18
N TYR A 280 -1.24 4.26 19.13
CA TYR A 280 -1.17 2.87 18.68
C TYR A 280 -1.97 1.92 19.56
N PHE A 281 -1.92 2.09 20.89
CA PHE A 281 -2.71 1.27 21.79
C PHE A 281 -4.21 1.40 21.52
N SER A 282 -4.71 2.63 21.43
CA SER A 282 -6.12 2.90 21.16
C SER A 282 -6.55 2.36 19.80
N ALA A 283 -5.73 2.59 18.75
CA ALA A 283 -6.05 2.14 17.41
C ALA A 283 -6.02 0.60 17.29
N LEU A 284 -5.00 -0.08 17.86
CA LEU A 284 -4.91 -1.55 17.82
C LEU A 284 -6.05 -2.21 18.58
N THR A 285 -6.35 -1.74 19.80
CA THR A 285 -7.46 -2.31 20.60
C THR A 285 -8.84 -2.08 20.02
N ALA A 286 -9.02 -1.00 19.25
CA ALA A 286 -10.26 -0.74 18.52
C ALA A 286 -10.42 -1.61 17.26
N HIS A 287 -9.32 -2.06 16.66
CA HIS A 287 -9.38 -2.84 15.40
C HIS A 287 -9.23 -4.35 15.62
N PHE A 288 -8.49 -4.77 16.64
CA PHE A 288 -8.27 -6.18 16.96
C PHE A 288 -9.08 -6.58 18.17
N GLY A 289 -10.34 -6.88 17.94
CA GLY A 289 -11.33 -7.29 18.93
C GLY A 289 -12.64 -7.68 18.25
N PHE A 290 -13.63 -8.02 19.06
CA PHE A 290 -14.96 -8.46 18.63
C PHE A 290 -16.04 -7.96 19.56
N TRP A 291 -17.23 -7.83 19.03
CA TRP A 291 -18.43 -7.55 19.81
C TRP A 291 -18.95 -8.83 20.45
N ARG A 292 -19.18 -8.79 21.75
CA ARG A 292 -19.82 -9.86 22.49
C ARG A 292 -21.28 -9.50 22.73
N GLU A 293 -22.15 -10.47 22.50
CA GLU A 293 -23.57 -10.32 22.79
C GLU A 293 -23.80 -9.84 24.22
N PRO A 294 -24.88 -9.07 24.48
CA PRO A 294 -25.17 -8.57 25.82
C PRO A 294 -25.35 -9.73 26.80
N ALA A 295 -24.76 -9.59 28.00
CA ALA A 295 -25.05 -10.51 29.08
C ALA A 295 -26.52 -10.42 29.48
N PRO A 296 -27.12 -11.47 30.09
CA PRO A 296 -28.49 -11.44 30.60
C PRO A 296 -28.73 -10.19 31.40
N GLY A 297 -29.82 -9.44 31.12
CA GLY A 297 -30.17 -8.17 31.75
C GLY A 297 -29.47 -6.93 31.17
N LYS A 298 -28.54 -7.06 30.25
CA LYS A 298 -27.90 -5.92 29.53
C LYS A 298 -28.47 -5.78 28.12
N ARG A 299 -28.76 -4.53 27.71
CA ARG A 299 -29.33 -4.24 26.37
C ARG A 299 -28.30 -3.99 25.25
N LYS A 300 -27.02 -3.81 25.57
CA LYS A 300 -26.00 -3.39 24.61
C LYS A 300 -24.86 -4.40 24.54
N PRO A 301 -24.37 -4.74 23.33
CA PRO A 301 -23.17 -5.53 23.17
C PRO A 301 -21.95 -4.76 23.70
N THR A 302 -20.95 -5.51 24.15
CA THR A 302 -19.68 -4.96 24.67
C THR A 302 -18.52 -5.32 23.74
N TRP A 303 -17.60 -4.37 23.56
CA TRP A 303 -16.39 -4.60 22.78
C TRP A 303 -15.34 -5.31 23.64
N HIS A 304 -14.83 -6.43 23.15
CA HIS A 304 -13.75 -7.20 23.78
C HIS A 304 -12.52 -7.20 22.89
N ILE A 305 -11.36 -6.88 23.48
CA ILE A 305 -10.07 -7.00 22.81
C ILE A 305 -9.81 -8.48 22.56
N ASP A 306 -9.32 -8.81 21.35
CA ASP A 306 -9.01 -10.18 21.01
C ASP A 306 -7.91 -10.71 21.97
N PRO A 307 -8.13 -11.85 22.64
CA PRO A 307 -7.16 -12.44 23.58
C PRO A 307 -5.87 -12.84 22.88
N HIS A 308 -5.85 -12.98 21.55
CA HIS A 308 -4.67 -13.27 20.77
C HIS A 308 -3.83 -12.04 20.43
N LEU A 309 -4.32 -10.84 20.65
CA LEU A 309 -3.56 -9.61 20.45
C LEU A 309 -2.38 -9.55 21.42
N LEU A 310 -1.17 -9.48 20.87
CA LEU A 310 0.05 -9.22 21.61
C LEU A 310 0.63 -7.87 21.18
N PHE A 311 0.69 -6.94 22.12
CA PHE A 311 1.22 -5.60 21.87
C PHE A 311 2.17 -5.15 22.98
N GLY A 312 3.39 -4.80 22.60
CA GLY A 312 4.44 -4.27 23.47
C GLY A 312 4.84 -2.86 23.06
N MET A 313 5.04 -2.00 24.06
CA MET A 313 5.53 -0.62 23.86
C MET A 313 6.90 -0.44 24.49
N LEU A 314 7.79 0.26 23.78
CA LEU A 314 9.13 0.60 24.22
C LEU A 314 9.19 2.10 24.55
N TYR A 315 9.48 2.42 25.79
CA TYR A 315 9.56 3.80 26.26
C TYR A 315 11.02 4.24 26.39
N LYS A 316 11.36 5.36 25.74
CA LYS A 316 12.68 5.96 25.76
C LYS A 316 12.62 7.24 26.60
N ILE A 317 13.22 7.22 27.79
CA ILE A 317 13.36 8.40 28.63
C ILE A 317 14.61 9.15 28.18
N LYS A 318 14.44 10.40 27.80
CA LYS A 318 15.54 11.27 27.37
C LYS A 318 15.68 12.46 28.33
N VAL A 319 16.91 12.83 28.61
CA VAL A 319 17.27 14.11 29.25
C VAL A 319 18.02 14.94 28.23
N GLY A 320 17.39 15.99 27.73
CA GLY A 320 17.87 16.72 26.57
C GLY A 320 17.94 15.79 25.32
N ARG A 321 19.14 15.66 24.75
CA ARG A 321 19.40 14.79 23.59
C ARG A 321 19.88 13.38 23.94
N LYS A 322 20.24 13.13 25.23
CA LYS A 322 20.80 11.84 25.67
C LYS A 322 19.69 10.89 26.13
N LEU A 323 19.79 9.63 25.73
CA LEU A 323 18.95 8.56 26.26
C LEU A 323 19.38 8.29 27.71
N LYS A 324 18.46 8.47 28.69
CA LYS A 324 18.69 8.24 30.10
C LYS A 324 18.30 6.82 30.48
N ASP A 325 17.15 6.37 30.01
CA ASP A 325 16.59 5.05 30.38
C ASP A 325 15.72 4.47 29.26
N LEU A 326 15.59 3.16 29.28
CA LEU A 326 14.82 2.39 28.32
C LEU A 326 14.03 1.31 29.05
N TYR A 327 12.72 1.38 29.03
CA TYR A 327 11.88 0.32 29.59
C TYR A 327 10.77 -0.11 28.64
N SER A 328 10.30 -1.33 28.80
CA SER A 328 9.23 -1.88 27.97
C SER A 328 8.03 -2.28 28.82
N ARG A 329 6.83 -2.17 28.23
CA ARG A 329 5.57 -2.59 28.84
C ARG A 329 4.74 -3.38 27.83
N ILE A 330 4.31 -4.57 28.23
CA ILE A 330 3.28 -5.31 27.47
C ILE A 330 1.92 -4.66 27.76
N ARG A 331 1.25 -4.20 26.71
CA ARG A 331 -0.04 -3.51 26.78
C ARG A 331 -1.21 -4.47 26.53
N CYS A 332 -1.04 -5.46 25.67
CA CYS A 332 -2.00 -6.52 25.41
C CYS A 332 -1.29 -7.87 25.47
N GLY A 333 -1.94 -8.86 26.07
CA GLY A 333 -1.36 -10.17 26.34
C GLY A 333 -0.49 -10.22 27.58
N THR A 334 0.24 -11.35 27.78
CA THR A 334 1.12 -11.58 28.92
C THR A 334 2.58 -11.56 28.51
N ARG A 335 3.48 -11.24 29.47
CA ARG A 335 4.94 -11.27 29.23
C ARG A 335 5.46 -12.68 28.85
N LYS A 336 4.90 -13.73 29.45
CA LYS A 336 5.21 -15.12 29.13
C LYS A 336 4.92 -15.42 27.67
N ARG A 337 3.68 -15.17 27.22
CA ARG A 337 3.24 -15.40 25.84
C ARG A 337 3.97 -14.52 24.81
N TRP A 338 4.29 -13.28 25.17
CA TRP A 338 5.13 -12.40 24.35
C TRP A 338 6.49 -13.05 24.09
N ARG A 339 7.18 -13.48 25.16
CA ARG A 339 8.49 -14.10 25.09
C ARG A 339 8.46 -15.37 24.25
N GLU A 340 7.53 -16.26 24.52
CA GLU A 340 7.37 -17.53 23.79
C GLU A 340 7.21 -17.29 22.29
N ARG A 341 6.26 -16.42 21.90
CA ARG A 341 5.97 -16.16 20.49
C ARG A 341 7.09 -15.44 19.77
N THR A 342 7.74 -14.47 20.39
CA THR A 342 8.86 -13.76 19.74
C THR A 342 10.11 -14.62 19.65
N MET A 343 10.39 -15.46 20.66
CA MET A 343 11.50 -16.42 20.61
C MET A 343 11.27 -17.50 19.54
N ALA A 344 10.05 -17.97 19.36
CA ALA A 344 9.70 -18.90 18.27
C ALA A 344 9.97 -18.31 16.87
N LEU A 345 9.96 -16.97 16.74
CA LEU A 345 10.34 -16.27 15.51
C LEU A 345 11.85 -15.95 15.41
N GLY A 346 12.67 -16.41 16.37
CA GLY A 346 14.11 -16.19 16.40
C GLY A 346 14.54 -14.84 17.01
N PHE A 347 13.67 -14.14 17.75
CA PHE A 347 13.99 -12.88 18.42
C PHE A 347 14.33 -13.10 19.92
N SER A 348 14.91 -12.10 20.55
CA SER A 348 15.39 -12.14 21.95
C SER A 348 14.31 -12.28 23.03
N GLY A 349 13.03 -12.24 22.68
CA GLY A 349 11.93 -12.24 23.65
C GLY A 349 11.65 -10.86 24.27
N GLN A 350 12.44 -9.85 23.97
CA GLN A 350 12.26 -8.47 24.45
C GLN A 350 11.42 -7.64 23.47
N VAL A 351 10.78 -6.60 24.01
CA VAL A 351 10.10 -5.62 23.16
C VAL A 351 11.15 -4.72 22.52
N GLN A 352 11.08 -4.58 21.19
CA GLN A 352 12.05 -3.81 20.43
C GLN A 352 11.38 -3.10 19.25
N THR A 353 12.01 -2.01 18.80
CA THR A 353 11.62 -1.20 17.62
C THR A 353 12.78 -1.08 16.61
N ALA A 354 13.81 -1.89 16.76
CA ALA A 354 15.05 -1.76 15.99
C ALA A 354 14.85 -1.94 14.48
N PHE A 355 13.92 -2.81 14.07
CA PHE A 355 13.67 -3.06 12.65
C PHE A 355 12.95 -1.89 11.98
N VAL A 356 11.93 -1.30 12.64
CA VAL A 356 11.24 -0.13 12.08
C VAL A 356 12.16 1.10 12.08
N GLU A 357 12.99 1.29 13.08
CA GLU A 357 14.00 2.37 13.11
C GLU A 357 15.00 2.21 11.97
N ARG A 358 15.51 1.00 11.74
CA ARG A 358 16.40 0.70 10.61
C ARG A 358 15.70 0.91 9.27
N ALA A 359 14.45 0.47 9.13
CA ALA A 359 13.64 0.69 7.95
C ALA A 359 13.44 2.17 7.67
N ASN A 360 13.17 2.97 8.72
CA ASN A 360 13.03 4.41 8.62
C ASN A 360 14.33 5.10 8.16
N LEU A 361 15.50 4.59 8.55
CA LEU A 361 16.78 5.06 8.01
C LEU A 361 16.90 4.74 6.51
N THR A 362 16.54 3.54 6.11
CA THR A 362 16.51 3.15 4.69
C THR A 362 15.54 3.99 3.87
N LEU A 363 14.34 4.28 4.39
CA LEU A 363 13.41 5.18 3.71
C LEU A 363 13.95 6.60 3.54
N ARG A 364 14.70 7.12 4.52
CA ARG A 364 15.35 8.43 4.40
C ARG A 364 16.48 8.46 3.36
N GLU A 365 17.10 7.32 3.12
CA GLU A 365 18.11 7.17 2.07
C GLU A 365 17.46 7.11 0.68
N LEU A 366 16.37 6.34 0.54
CA LEU A 366 15.72 6.07 -0.74
C LEU A 366 14.80 7.20 -1.23
N ILE A 367 14.23 7.97 -0.30
CA ILE A 367 13.15 8.92 -0.56
C ILE A 367 13.62 10.32 -0.20
N ALA A 368 14.06 11.08 -1.21
CA ALA A 368 14.69 12.38 -1.03
C ALA A 368 13.91 13.35 -0.10
N PRO A 369 12.57 13.47 -0.17
CA PRO A 369 11.80 14.30 0.77
C PRO A 369 11.81 13.85 2.24
N LEU A 370 12.23 12.62 2.54
CA LEU A 370 12.36 12.10 3.91
C LEU A 370 13.77 12.25 4.49
N ALA A 371 14.76 12.59 3.67
CA ALA A 371 16.13 12.75 4.11
C ALA A 371 16.23 13.88 5.15
N ARG A 372 17.08 13.69 6.17
CA ARG A 372 17.31 14.73 7.18
C ARG A 372 18.02 15.93 6.54
N ARG A 373 17.59 17.15 6.89
CA ARG A 373 18.17 18.40 6.38
C ARG A 373 18.22 18.46 4.85
N THR A 374 17.18 17.95 4.19
CA THR A 374 17.09 17.95 2.73
C THR A 374 16.56 19.27 2.19
N TRP A 375 17.07 19.69 1.03
CA TRP A 375 16.50 20.75 0.20
C TRP A 375 15.38 20.20 -0.70
N SER A 376 15.29 18.88 -0.83
CA SER A 376 14.28 18.19 -1.65
C SER A 376 12.96 18.02 -0.87
N ILE A 377 12.33 19.14 -0.56
CA ILE A 377 11.04 19.16 0.12
C ILE A 377 9.94 18.80 -0.89
N ALA A 378 8.99 17.95 -0.48
CA ALA A 378 7.85 17.62 -1.33
C ALA A 378 6.99 18.87 -1.61
N ARG A 379 6.61 19.07 -2.88
CA ARG A 379 5.82 20.26 -3.28
C ARG A 379 4.36 20.16 -2.89
N SER A 380 3.85 18.95 -2.78
CA SER A 380 2.46 18.64 -2.36
C SER A 380 2.41 17.26 -1.73
N GLN A 381 1.33 16.96 -1.04
CA GLN A 381 1.07 15.62 -0.51
C GLN A 381 1.03 14.56 -1.62
N GLU A 382 0.48 14.88 -2.78
CA GLU A 382 0.47 13.97 -3.94
C GLU A 382 1.87 13.63 -4.43
N SER A 383 2.77 14.63 -4.48
CA SER A 383 4.17 14.40 -4.88
C SER A 383 4.92 13.55 -3.86
N LEU A 384 4.64 13.74 -2.56
CA LEU A 384 5.19 12.90 -1.50
C LEU A 384 4.68 11.47 -1.63
N LEU A 385 3.37 11.28 -1.81
CA LEU A 385 2.76 9.95 -1.99
C LEU A 385 3.33 9.22 -3.22
N ALA A 386 3.49 9.93 -4.34
CA ALA A 386 4.06 9.35 -5.54
C ALA A 386 5.50 8.86 -5.30
N THR A 387 6.31 9.66 -4.61
CA THR A 387 7.70 9.30 -4.27
C THR A 387 7.76 8.14 -3.28
N LEU A 388 6.87 8.13 -2.27
CA LEU A 388 6.75 7.04 -1.29
C LEU A 388 6.37 5.73 -1.95
N HIS A 389 5.30 5.73 -2.76
CA HIS A 389 4.86 4.52 -3.45
C HIS A 389 5.94 3.97 -4.39
N TRP A 390 6.62 4.86 -5.14
CA TRP A 390 7.69 4.45 -6.03
C TRP A 390 8.90 3.88 -5.27
N GLY A 391 9.38 4.60 -4.25
CA GLY A 391 10.51 4.15 -3.43
C GLY A 391 10.23 2.85 -2.70
N LEU A 392 9.03 2.69 -2.13
CA LEU A 392 8.61 1.45 -1.47
C LEU A 392 8.44 0.29 -2.45
N CYS A 393 7.91 0.52 -3.65
CA CYS A 393 7.85 -0.51 -4.69
C CYS A 393 9.25 -1.03 -5.02
N CYS A 394 10.22 -0.13 -5.22
CA CYS A 394 11.59 -0.51 -5.48
C CYS A 394 12.23 -1.22 -4.27
N TYR A 395 11.95 -0.77 -3.05
CA TYR A 395 12.40 -1.43 -1.82
C TYR A 395 11.87 -2.87 -1.72
N HIS A 396 10.62 -3.09 -2.04
CA HIS A 396 9.98 -4.39 -1.90
C HIS A 396 10.36 -5.37 -2.99
N PHE A 397 10.36 -4.95 -4.26
CA PHE A 397 10.48 -5.85 -5.40
C PHE A 397 11.87 -5.87 -6.05
N ILE A 398 12.62 -4.77 -5.98
CA ILE A 398 13.85 -4.59 -6.76
C ILE A 398 15.10 -4.66 -5.86
N ARG A 399 15.07 -4.05 -4.66
CA ARG A 399 16.26 -3.95 -3.80
C ARG A 399 16.41 -5.19 -2.92
N PRO A 400 17.48 -6.01 -3.09
CA PRO A 400 17.78 -7.10 -2.17
C PRO A 400 18.05 -6.58 -0.77
N HIS A 401 17.54 -7.29 0.24
CA HIS A 401 17.76 -6.93 1.63
C HIS A 401 18.84 -7.84 2.25
N HIS A 402 19.90 -7.27 2.79
CA HIS A 402 21.07 -8.02 3.27
C HIS A 402 20.70 -9.11 4.28
N SER A 403 19.85 -8.83 5.26
CA SER A 403 19.46 -9.81 6.29
C SER A 403 18.52 -10.93 5.80
N LEU A 404 18.03 -10.84 4.55
CA LEU A 404 17.17 -11.85 3.95
C LEU A 404 17.91 -12.82 3.03
N ARG A 405 19.22 -12.64 2.85
CA ARG A 405 20.05 -13.54 2.06
C ARG A 405 20.10 -14.93 2.70
N ARG A 406 19.88 -15.97 1.91
CA ARG A 406 20.07 -17.36 2.34
C ARG A 406 21.52 -17.82 2.22
N SER A 407 22.23 -17.28 1.21
CA SER A 407 23.65 -17.43 0.98
C SER A 407 24.16 -16.21 0.20
N PRO A 408 25.49 -16.00 0.05
CA PRO A 408 26.04 -14.92 -0.77
C PRO A 408 25.47 -14.87 -2.19
N ALA A 409 25.19 -16.03 -2.79
CA ALA A 409 24.65 -16.16 -4.15
C ALA A 409 23.10 -15.99 -4.21
N HIS A 410 22.38 -16.10 -3.08
CA HIS A 410 20.92 -16.08 -3.06
C HIS A 410 20.40 -14.81 -2.40
N ALA A 411 20.51 -13.70 -3.12
CA ALA A 411 19.93 -12.42 -2.75
C ALA A 411 18.39 -12.50 -2.77
N ARG A 412 17.73 -11.91 -1.76
CA ARG A 412 16.27 -11.89 -1.67
C ARG A 412 15.77 -10.49 -1.37
N THR A 413 14.67 -10.12 -2.00
CA THR A 413 13.92 -8.91 -1.67
C THR A 413 12.89 -9.16 -0.57
N PRO A 414 12.38 -8.12 0.10
CA PRO A 414 11.27 -8.27 1.04
C PRO A 414 10.03 -8.94 0.44
N ALA A 415 9.67 -8.63 -0.81
CA ALA A 415 8.55 -9.26 -1.50
C ALA A 415 8.77 -10.76 -1.73
N MET A 416 10.00 -11.19 -2.08
CA MET A 416 10.36 -12.61 -2.15
C MET A 416 10.30 -13.30 -0.79
N ALA A 417 10.71 -12.61 0.27
CA ALA A 417 10.64 -13.16 1.64
C ALA A 417 9.20 -13.37 2.10
N ALA A 418 8.29 -12.49 1.67
CA ALA A 418 6.86 -12.55 1.92
C ALA A 418 6.09 -13.41 0.91
N GLN A 419 6.79 -14.11 0.00
CA GLN A 419 6.19 -14.97 -1.04
C GLN A 419 5.24 -14.23 -1.99
N LEU A 420 5.48 -12.94 -2.23
CA LEU A 420 4.70 -12.14 -3.18
C LEU A 420 5.27 -12.23 -4.61
N THR A 421 6.51 -12.66 -4.74
CA THR A 421 7.19 -12.90 -6.01
C THR A 421 8.29 -13.94 -5.82
N ASP A 422 8.71 -14.59 -6.88
CA ASP A 422 9.73 -15.63 -6.93
C ASP A 422 11.13 -15.10 -7.31
N HIS A 423 11.21 -13.89 -7.86
CA HIS A 423 12.45 -13.30 -8.34
C HIS A 423 12.61 -11.82 -7.98
N ILE A 424 13.80 -11.28 -8.25
CA ILE A 424 14.11 -9.86 -8.11
C ILE A 424 13.67 -9.15 -9.39
N TRP A 425 12.73 -8.21 -9.26
CA TRP A 425 12.22 -7.44 -10.38
C TRP A 425 13.23 -6.39 -10.86
N SER A 426 13.19 -6.06 -12.14
CA SER A 426 13.84 -4.87 -12.69
C SER A 426 12.90 -3.66 -12.67
N VAL A 427 13.46 -2.45 -12.73
CA VAL A 427 12.66 -1.22 -12.91
C VAL A 427 11.84 -1.29 -14.20
N GLU A 428 12.41 -1.87 -15.25
CA GLU A 428 11.70 -2.02 -16.53
C GLU A 428 10.51 -2.97 -16.40
N GLU A 429 10.64 -4.05 -15.67
CA GLU A 429 9.56 -4.99 -15.38
C GLU A 429 8.42 -4.32 -14.62
N VAL A 430 8.72 -3.59 -13.55
CA VAL A 430 7.73 -2.78 -12.84
C VAL A 430 7.01 -1.82 -13.77
N MET A 431 7.77 -1.08 -14.59
CA MET A 431 7.23 -0.08 -15.52
C MET A 431 6.47 -0.68 -16.71
N ARG A 432 6.69 -1.94 -17.05
CA ARG A 432 5.96 -2.66 -18.10
C ARG A 432 4.82 -3.52 -17.59
N TYR A 433 4.72 -3.73 -16.29
CA TYR A 433 3.64 -4.51 -15.71
C TYR A 433 2.28 -3.86 -16.02
N LYS A 434 1.34 -4.63 -16.56
CA LYS A 434 0.04 -4.09 -17.01
C LYS A 434 -0.98 -4.20 -15.89
N ILE A 435 -1.42 -3.08 -15.37
CA ILE A 435 -2.52 -3.02 -14.40
C ILE A 435 -3.74 -2.42 -15.11
N ARG A 436 -4.82 -3.18 -15.16
CA ARG A 436 -6.11 -2.67 -15.62
C ARG A 436 -6.86 -2.16 -14.40
N PHE A 437 -7.14 -0.86 -14.40
CA PHE A 437 -8.08 -0.29 -13.44
C PHE A 437 -9.49 -0.63 -13.96
N ALA A 438 -10.29 -1.23 -13.08
CA ALA A 438 -11.70 -1.47 -13.34
C ALA A 438 -12.47 -0.15 -13.35
#